data_799c19ca7f3292aff30b94ecd1d9c327
#
_entry.id   799c19ca7f3292aff30b94ecd1d9c327
#
_cell.length_a   1.000
_cell.length_b   1.000
_cell.length_c   1.000
_cell.angle_alpha   90.00
_cell.angle_beta   90.00
_cell.angle_gamma   90.00
#
_symmetry.space_group_name_H-M   'P 1'
#
loop_
_entity.id
_entity.type
_entity.pdbx_description
1 polymer ?
#
loop_
_entity_poly.entity_id
_entity_poly.type
_entity_poly.pdbx_seq_one_letter_code
_entity_poly.pdbx_strand_id
1 'polypeptide(L)'
;MKIGIALLVILLGAGCLRSEETEIRILRAGGDPSVVVMEQINLYSDERDGAEVKKDFDQLIRDWRGEEDTVEKRVGMLAKSRELFIRDGKVVFRQTYILQNLDISDDGIRVGDSQISWTLKDDGDEIVETNGKVLPADPRTIVWPKDAPELRFRTRQPLRQAFETSQPLMVQMVKDRLADDRK
;
A
#
# COMPACT_ATOMS: atom_id res chain seq x y z
N MET A 1 -9.46 23.47 10.75
CA MET A 1 -10.19 22.22 10.47
C MET A 1 -9.12 21.18 10.13
N LYS A 2 -8.81 20.27 11.08
CA LYS A 2 -7.77 19.27 10.89
C LYS A 2 -8.37 18.16 10.03
N ILE A 3 -7.94 18.07 8.79
CA ILE A 3 -8.32 16.96 7.89
C ILE A 3 -7.38 15.81 8.20
N GLY A 4 -7.87 14.86 8.97
CA GLY A 4 -7.15 13.61 9.20
C GLY A 4 -7.12 12.81 7.92
N ILE A 5 -5.93 12.53 7.45
CA ILE A 5 -5.71 11.71 6.27
C ILE A 5 -5.48 10.28 6.74
N ALA A 6 -6.45 9.41 6.46
CA ALA A 6 -6.32 7.97 6.60
C ALA A 6 -5.31 7.44 5.57
N LEU A 7 -4.01 7.60 5.87
CA LEU A 7 -2.95 7.02 5.07
C LEU A 7 -2.75 5.62 5.54
N LEU A 8 -3.50 4.71 5.18
CA LEU A 8 -3.05 3.38 5.15
C LEU A 8 -4.00 2.30 5.48
N VAL A 9 -5.10 2.45 5.04
CA VAL A 9 -5.69 1.29 4.41
C VAL A 9 -6.37 1.87 3.20
N ILE A 10 -5.63 2.14 2.14
CA ILE A 10 -6.24 2.03 0.83
C ILE A 10 -6.49 0.54 0.70
N LEU A 11 -7.45 0.05 1.45
CA LEU A 11 -8.19 -1.13 1.12
C LEU A 11 -8.69 -0.85 -0.27
N LEU A 12 -8.15 -1.57 -1.22
CA LEU A 12 -8.81 -1.81 -2.49
C LEU A 12 -10.28 -1.91 -2.14
N GLY A 13 -11.11 -1.01 -2.70
CA GLY A 13 -12.47 -0.77 -2.25
C GLY A 13 -13.24 -2.06 -2.01
N ALA A 14 -14.05 -2.11 -0.99
CA ALA A 14 -15.01 -3.14 -0.56
C ALA A 14 -14.83 -4.61 -1.05
N GLY A 15 -13.71 -4.98 -1.67
CA GLY A 15 -13.35 -6.33 -2.09
C GLY A 15 -12.49 -7.04 -1.04
N CYS A 16 -12.38 -8.35 -1.14
CA CYS A 16 -11.59 -9.18 -0.24
C CYS A 16 -10.11 -9.27 -0.68
N LEU A 17 -9.60 -8.29 -1.44
CA LEU A 17 -8.20 -8.23 -1.85
C LEU A 17 -7.26 -8.00 -0.67
N ARG A 18 -6.20 -8.79 -0.63
CA ARG A 18 -5.14 -8.74 0.38
C ARG A 18 -3.77 -8.70 -0.29
N SER A 19 -2.78 -8.20 0.42
CA SER A 19 -1.37 -8.32 0.06
C SER A 19 -0.62 -9.07 1.15
N GLU A 20 0.33 -9.92 0.78
CA GLU A 20 1.26 -10.52 1.73
C GLU A 20 2.15 -9.46 2.37
N GLU A 21 2.69 -8.58 1.53
CA GLU A 21 3.55 -7.48 1.97
C GLU A 21 3.11 -6.14 1.38
N THR A 22 3.34 -5.08 2.13
CA THR A 22 3.17 -3.69 1.66
C THR A 22 4.44 -2.93 1.92
N GLU A 23 5.06 -2.38 0.86
CA GLU A 23 6.18 -1.46 0.98
C GLU A 23 5.71 -0.03 0.75
N ILE A 24 6.15 0.87 1.62
CA ILE A 24 5.88 2.30 1.51
C ILE A 24 7.19 3.06 1.52
N ARG A 25 7.32 3.98 0.56
CA ARG A 25 8.43 4.89 0.43
C ARG A 25 7.89 6.31 0.29
N ILE A 26 8.31 7.20 1.19
CA ILE A 26 7.96 8.61 1.14
C ILE A 26 9.25 9.38 0.84
N LEU A 27 9.35 9.87 -0.39
CA LEU A 27 10.48 10.65 -0.87
C LEU A 27 10.25 12.13 -0.57
N ARG A 28 11.17 12.74 0.17
CA ARG A 28 11.10 14.12 0.64
C ARG A 28 12.22 14.95 -0.02
N ALA A 29 11.87 15.72 -1.01
CA ALA A 29 12.84 16.55 -1.76
C ALA A 29 13.15 17.89 -1.06
N GLY A 30 13.33 17.88 0.28
CA GLY A 30 13.68 19.09 1.05
C GLY A 30 12.55 20.09 1.26
N GLY A 31 11.30 19.69 0.99
CA GLY A 31 10.09 20.49 1.15
C GLY A 31 8.87 19.76 0.59
N ASP A 32 7.67 20.35 0.73
CA ASP A 32 6.48 19.84 0.06
C ASP A 32 6.51 20.22 -1.43
N PRO A 33 5.95 19.39 -2.33
CA PRO A 33 5.26 18.12 -2.08
C PRO A 33 6.18 16.91 -1.90
N SER A 34 5.75 15.93 -1.13
CA SER A 34 6.40 14.62 -1.02
C SER A 34 5.83 13.64 -2.05
N VAL A 35 6.67 12.72 -2.54
CA VAL A 35 6.21 11.61 -3.40
C VAL A 35 6.09 10.35 -2.56
N VAL A 36 4.91 9.75 -2.56
CA VAL A 36 4.63 8.48 -1.90
C VAL A 36 4.57 7.38 -2.96
N VAL A 37 5.39 6.35 -2.79
CA VAL A 37 5.32 5.11 -3.58
C VAL A 37 4.87 4.01 -2.65
N MET A 38 3.78 3.35 -3.01
CA MET A 38 3.24 2.19 -2.29
C MET A 38 3.26 0.98 -3.23
N GLU A 39 3.86 -0.12 -2.79
CA GLU A 39 3.78 -1.42 -3.45
C GLU A 39 3.03 -2.41 -2.58
N GLN A 40 1.93 -2.92 -3.08
CA GLN A 40 1.24 -4.09 -2.53
C GLN A 40 1.79 -5.32 -3.24
N ILE A 41 2.43 -6.22 -2.51
CA ILE A 41 3.20 -7.33 -3.06
C ILE A 41 2.50 -8.64 -2.73
N ASN A 42 2.42 -9.52 -3.72
CA ASN A 42 1.73 -10.80 -3.65
C ASN A 42 0.26 -10.66 -3.32
N LEU A 43 -0.43 -9.90 -4.19
CA LEU A 43 -1.88 -9.71 -4.09
C LEU A 43 -2.62 -11.03 -4.30
N TYR A 44 -3.62 -11.24 -3.48
CA TYR A 44 -4.51 -12.40 -3.54
C TYR A 44 -5.92 -12.00 -3.06
N SER A 45 -6.91 -12.83 -3.35
CA SER A 45 -8.27 -12.67 -2.82
C SER A 45 -8.41 -13.46 -1.50
N ASP A 46 -9.12 -12.90 -0.51
CA ASP A 46 -9.47 -13.62 0.72
C ASP A 46 -10.65 -14.61 0.50
N GLU A 47 -11.07 -14.76 -0.75
CA GLU A 47 -12.12 -15.66 -1.21
C GLU A 47 -11.55 -16.98 -1.76
N ARG A 48 -12.31 -18.07 -1.62
CA ARG A 48 -11.94 -19.39 -2.14
C ARG A 48 -12.68 -19.76 -3.41
N ASP A 49 -13.87 -19.19 -3.61
CA ASP A 49 -14.68 -19.39 -4.79
C ASP A 49 -14.12 -18.64 -6.00
N GLY A 50 -13.95 -19.34 -7.10
CA GLY A 50 -13.33 -18.74 -8.29
C GLY A 50 -14.13 -17.58 -8.89
N ALA A 51 -15.46 -17.55 -8.73
CA ALA A 51 -16.28 -16.44 -9.20
C ALA A 51 -16.09 -15.19 -8.33
N GLU A 52 -15.94 -15.37 -7.02
CA GLU A 52 -15.65 -14.27 -6.10
C GLU A 52 -14.22 -13.76 -6.28
N VAL A 53 -13.22 -14.65 -6.45
CA VAL A 53 -11.85 -14.27 -6.82
C VAL A 53 -11.84 -13.44 -8.10
N LYS A 54 -12.68 -13.81 -9.09
CA LYS A 54 -12.80 -13.02 -10.32
C LYS A 54 -13.39 -11.63 -10.08
N LYS A 55 -14.33 -11.46 -9.19
CA LYS A 55 -14.87 -10.14 -8.83
C LYS A 55 -13.79 -9.24 -8.21
N ASP A 56 -12.97 -9.81 -7.33
CA ASP A 56 -11.84 -9.10 -6.73
C ASP A 56 -10.79 -8.73 -7.78
N PHE A 57 -10.52 -9.63 -8.74
CA PHE A 57 -9.67 -9.31 -9.88
C PHE A 57 -10.23 -8.17 -10.73
N ASP A 58 -11.54 -8.20 -11.06
CA ASP A 58 -12.19 -7.14 -11.83
C ASP A 58 -12.12 -5.79 -11.06
N GLN A 59 -12.19 -5.82 -9.72
CA GLN A 59 -11.98 -4.64 -8.88
C GLN A 59 -10.53 -4.13 -8.99
N LEU A 60 -9.53 -5.01 -8.87
CA LEU A 60 -8.11 -4.66 -9.05
C LEU A 60 -7.86 -3.97 -10.41
N ILE A 61 -8.50 -4.46 -11.48
CA ILE A 61 -8.37 -3.86 -12.81
C ILE A 61 -9.00 -2.45 -12.87
N ARG A 62 -10.15 -2.24 -12.23
CA ARG A 62 -10.75 -0.89 -12.11
C ARG A 62 -9.84 0.07 -11.35
N ASP A 63 -9.28 -0.38 -10.21
CA ASP A 63 -8.36 0.42 -9.41
C ASP A 63 -7.09 0.76 -10.21
N TRP A 64 -6.53 -0.23 -10.92
CA TRP A 64 -5.37 -0.01 -11.78
C TRP A 64 -5.64 1.04 -12.86
N ARG A 65 -6.83 1.03 -13.46
CA ARG A 65 -7.25 1.99 -14.49
C ARG A 65 -7.65 3.36 -13.93
N GLY A 66 -7.74 3.48 -12.61
CA GLY A 66 -8.18 4.72 -11.97
C GLY A 66 -9.67 5.01 -12.15
N GLU A 67 -10.47 3.97 -12.35
CA GLU A 67 -11.92 4.13 -12.53
C GLU A 67 -12.63 4.44 -11.19
N GLU A 68 -12.00 4.14 -10.06
CA GLU A 68 -12.51 4.41 -8.71
C GLU A 68 -11.58 5.32 -7.90
N ASP A 69 -11.74 6.61 -8.07
CA ASP A 69 -10.89 7.66 -7.45
C ASP A 69 -11.42 8.17 -6.10
N THR A 70 -12.22 7.39 -5.39
CA THR A 70 -12.96 7.88 -4.21
C THR A 70 -12.08 8.14 -2.98
N VAL A 71 -10.99 7.41 -2.80
CA VAL A 71 -10.09 7.55 -1.63
C VAL A 71 -9.11 8.70 -1.83
N GLU A 72 -8.54 8.84 -3.00
CA GLU A 72 -7.54 9.85 -3.34
C GLU A 72 -8.05 11.27 -3.14
N LYS A 73 -9.31 11.53 -3.53
CA LYS A 73 -9.94 12.84 -3.35
C LYS A 73 -10.21 13.20 -1.89
N ARG A 74 -10.40 12.19 -1.03
CA ARG A 74 -10.68 12.43 0.40
C ARG A 74 -9.44 12.79 1.21
N VAL A 75 -8.26 12.33 0.75
CA VAL A 75 -7.02 12.44 1.53
C VAL A 75 -6.03 13.48 0.99
N GLY A 76 -6.41 14.25 -0.03
CA GLY A 76 -5.52 15.28 -0.60
C GLY A 76 -4.30 14.72 -1.32
N MET A 77 -4.33 13.43 -1.70
CA MET A 77 -3.32 12.79 -2.52
C MET A 77 -3.73 12.85 -3.99
N LEU A 78 -2.77 13.17 -4.85
CA LEU A 78 -2.95 13.10 -6.30
C LEU A 78 -2.24 11.86 -6.82
N ALA A 79 -3.00 10.92 -7.39
CA ALA A 79 -2.40 9.78 -8.10
C ALA A 79 -1.59 10.29 -9.30
N LYS A 80 -0.34 9.85 -9.37
CA LYS A 80 0.57 10.14 -10.46
C LYS A 80 0.69 8.97 -11.43
N SER A 81 0.77 7.75 -10.91
CA SER A 81 0.81 6.52 -11.72
C SER A 81 0.31 5.33 -10.95
N ARG A 82 -0.18 4.34 -11.70
CA ARG A 82 -0.55 3.02 -11.22
C ARG A 82 0.03 1.98 -12.16
N GLU A 83 0.69 1.00 -11.60
CA GLU A 83 1.37 -0.06 -12.35
C GLU A 83 0.95 -1.41 -11.77
N LEU A 84 0.50 -2.32 -12.63
CA LEU A 84 0.19 -3.70 -12.29
C LEU A 84 1.13 -4.60 -13.06
N PHE A 85 1.87 -5.46 -12.36
CA PHE A 85 2.85 -6.34 -13.00
C PHE A 85 3.09 -7.61 -12.18
N ILE A 86 3.81 -8.56 -12.80
CA ILE A 86 4.29 -9.79 -12.13
C ILE A 86 5.79 -9.63 -11.85
N ARG A 87 6.17 -9.86 -10.60
CA ARG A 87 7.57 -9.91 -10.15
C ARG A 87 7.78 -11.18 -9.32
N ASP A 88 8.70 -12.05 -9.75
CA ASP A 88 9.03 -13.32 -9.08
C ASP A 88 7.80 -14.22 -8.84
N GLY A 89 6.87 -14.27 -9.82
CA GLY A 89 5.64 -15.05 -9.72
C GLY A 89 4.55 -14.44 -8.81
N LYS A 90 4.76 -13.24 -8.31
CA LYS A 90 3.84 -12.52 -7.42
C LYS A 90 3.17 -11.37 -8.18
N VAL A 91 1.87 -11.16 -7.95
CA VAL A 91 1.16 -9.96 -8.42
C VAL A 91 1.62 -8.77 -7.59
N VAL A 92 2.06 -7.71 -8.25
CA VAL A 92 2.47 -6.46 -7.61
C VAL A 92 1.63 -5.31 -8.16
N PHE A 93 1.03 -4.54 -7.27
CA PHE A 93 0.35 -3.31 -7.60
C PHE A 93 1.11 -2.13 -6.98
N ARG A 94 1.72 -1.31 -7.83
CA ARG A 94 2.45 -0.12 -7.42
C ARG A 94 1.61 1.12 -7.72
N GLN A 95 1.52 1.99 -6.73
CA GLN A 95 0.85 3.26 -6.83
C GLN A 95 1.82 4.38 -6.42
N THR A 96 1.85 5.45 -7.21
CA THR A 96 2.64 6.64 -6.90
C THR A 96 1.72 7.82 -6.73
N TYR A 97 1.87 8.54 -5.62
CA TYR A 97 1.07 9.69 -5.26
C TYR A 97 1.95 10.91 -5.01
N ILE A 98 1.36 12.08 -5.19
CA ILE A 98 1.91 13.36 -4.72
C ILE A 98 1.13 13.76 -3.46
N LEU A 99 1.84 13.94 -2.37
CA LEU A 99 1.30 14.37 -1.09
C LEU A 99 1.71 15.83 -0.85
N GLN A 100 0.73 16.73 -0.78
CA GLN A 100 1.00 18.16 -0.65
C GLN A 100 1.46 18.58 0.76
N ASN A 101 1.13 17.80 1.78
CA ASN A 101 1.54 18.08 3.16
C ASN A 101 1.73 16.77 3.93
N LEU A 102 2.87 16.61 4.59
CA LEU A 102 3.19 15.42 5.39
C LEU A 102 2.58 15.45 6.80
N ASP A 103 1.88 16.51 7.20
CA ASP A 103 1.25 16.59 8.53
C ASP A 103 0.00 15.70 8.61
N ILE A 104 0.24 14.41 8.77
CA ILE A 104 -0.75 13.34 8.74
C ILE A 104 -0.93 12.80 10.15
N SER A 105 -1.62 13.54 11.00
CA SER A 105 -1.75 13.20 12.43
C SER A 105 -2.67 12.00 12.72
N ASP A 106 -3.58 11.62 11.80
CA ASP A 106 -4.62 10.62 12.09
C ASP A 106 -4.24 9.19 11.65
N ASP A 107 -3.14 9.00 10.90
CA ASP A 107 -2.84 7.70 10.28
C ASP A 107 -1.57 7.02 10.75
N GLY A 108 -1.17 7.31 11.96
CA GLY A 108 0.01 6.72 12.54
C GLY A 108 1.30 7.48 12.24
N ILE A 109 1.34 8.38 11.23
CA ILE A 109 2.49 9.28 11.01
C ILE A 109 2.35 10.51 11.91
N ARG A 110 3.39 10.79 12.67
CA ARG A 110 3.48 11.98 13.52
C ARG A 110 4.79 12.71 13.23
N VAL A 111 4.68 13.99 12.91
CA VAL A 111 5.83 14.87 12.72
C VAL A 111 6.08 15.64 14.03
N GLY A 112 7.15 15.29 14.72
CA GLY A 112 7.62 15.98 15.92
C GLY A 112 8.67 17.06 15.61
N ASP A 113 9.23 17.66 16.67
CA ASP A 113 10.23 18.73 16.52
C ASP A 113 11.54 18.23 15.91
N SER A 114 11.99 17.01 16.27
CA SER A 114 13.27 16.43 15.86
C SER A 114 13.15 15.12 15.08
N GLN A 115 11.97 14.52 15.06
CA GLN A 115 11.77 13.20 14.47
C GLN A 115 10.40 13.05 13.84
N ILE A 116 10.31 12.08 12.93
CA ILE A 116 9.07 11.58 12.35
C ILE A 116 8.87 10.18 12.90
N SER A 117 7.65 9.84 13.30
CA SER A 117 7.31 8.49 13.73
C SER A 117 6.10 7.96 12.97
N TRP A 118 6.07 6.65 12.79
CA TRP A 118 4.92 5.92 12.26
C TRP A 118 4.66 4.69 13.12
N THR A 119 3.39 4.44 13.45
CA THR A 119 2.98 3.31 14.27
C THR A 119 2.02 2.42 13.50
N LEU A 120 2.35 1.14 13.44
CA LEU A 120 1.53 0.09 12.83
C LEU A 120 0.23 -0.08 13.62
N LYS A 121 -0.92 0.02 12.93
CA LYS A 121 -2.24 -0.02 13.58
C LYS A 121 -2.78 -1.43 13.76
N ASP A 122 -2.53 -2.33 12.79
CA ASP A 122 -3.09 -3.67 12.79
C ASP A 122 -2.29 -4.63 13.67
N ASP A 123 -2.97 -5.35 14.55
CA ASP A 123 -2.33 -6.23 15.56
C ASP A 123 -1.71 -7.50 14.96
N GLY A 124 -2.07 -7.85 13.72
CA GLY A 124 -1.55 -9.03 13.03
C GLY A 124 -0.34 -8.76 12.13
N ASP A 125 -0.05 -7.48 11.85
CA ASP A 125 1.00 -7.10 10.94
C ASP A 125 2.35 -6.97 11.62
N GLU A 126 3.44 -7.20 10.90
CA GLU A 126 4.80 -7.03 11.38
C GLU A 126 5.62 -6.09 10.47
N ILE A 127 6.58 -5.36 11.05
CA ILE A 127 7.56 -4.58 10.31
C ILE A 127 8.71 -5.52 9.94
N VAL A 128 8.90 -5.80 8.64
CA VAL A 128 9.95 -6.72 8.15
C VAL A 128 11.19 -5.99 7.66
N GLU A 129 11.05 -4.73 7.23
CA GLU A 129 12.18 -3.92 6.76
C GLU A 129 11.90 -2.42 6.97
N THR A 130 12.94 -1.66 7.32
CA THR A 130 12.85 -0.19 7.35
C THR A 130 14.25 0.45 7.29
N ASN A 131 14.33 1.67 6.76
CA ASN A 131 15.52 2.52 6.89
C ASN A 131 15.46 3.42 8.14
N GLY A 132 14.37 3.36 8.91
CA GLY A 132 14.24 4.00 10.21
C GLY A 132 14.69 3.08 11.37
N LYS A 133 14.49 3.56 12.59
CA LYS A 133 14.76 2.80 13.81
C LYS A 133 13.44 2.31 14.40
N VAL A 134 13.27 1.01 14.53
CA VAL A 134 12.16 0.41 15.29
C VAL A 134 12.42 0.64 16.79
N LEU A 135 11.41 1.09 17.52
CA LEU A 135 11.52 1.34 18.96
C LEU A 135 11.49 0.02 19.73
N PRO A 136 12.51 -0.26 20.59
CA PRO A 136 12.53 -1.50 21.38
C PRO A 136 11.35 -1.62 22.35
N ALA A 137 10.85 -0.50 22.87
CA ALA A 137 9.71 -0.46 23.78
C ALA A 137 8.35 -0.63 23.06
N ASP A 138 8.31 -0.38 21.78
CA ASP A 138 7.13 -0.54 20.92
C ASP A 138 7.57 -0.99 19.53
N PRO A 139 7.66 -2.31 19.28
CA PRO A 139 8.15 -2.85 17.99
C PRO A 139 7.24 -2.54 16.81
N ARG A 140 6.09 -1.91 17.04
CA ARG A 140 5.16 -1.43 16.02
C ARG A 140 5.44 0.02 15.60
N THR A 141 6.38 0.71 16.25
CA THR A 141 6.71 2.11 15.95
C THR A 141 8.10 2.23 15.34
N ILE A 142 8.15 2.92 14.21
CA ILE A 142 9.39 3.31 13.52
C ILE A 142 9.58 4.81 13.70
N VAL A 143 10.83 5.21 13.90
CA VAL A 143 11.22 6.63 13.96
C VAL A 143 12.34 6.93 12.97
N TRP A 144 12.27 8.12 12.37
CA TRP A 144 13.28 8.69 11.48
C TRP A 144 13.69 10.08 11.96
N PRO A 145 14.90 10.54 11.65
CA PRO A 145 15.25 11.95 11.79
C PRO A 145 14.26 12.83 10.99
N LYS A 146 13.95 14.02 11.50
CA LYS A 146 13.01 14.94 10.84
C LYS A 146 13.44 15.33 9.44
N ASP A 147 14.74 15.40 9.19
CA ASP A 147 15.37 15.74 7.91
C ASP A 147 15.69 14.53 7.02
N ALA A 148 15.23 13.32 7.39
CA ALA A 148 15.43 12.14 6.57
C ALA A 148 14.88 12.38 5.14
N PRO A 149 15.68 12.16 4.08
CA PRO A 149 15.26 12.42 2.69
C PRO A 149 14.26 11.37 2.19
N GLU A 150 14.22 10.21 2.83
CA GLU A 150 13.33 9.10 2.54
C GLU A 150 12.88 8.43 3.83
N LEU A 151 11.59 8.17 3.93
CA LEU A 151 11.02 7.25 4.93
C LEU A 151 10.63 5.99 4.19
N ARG A 152 11.23 4.85 4.53
CA ARG A 152 10.94 3.57 3.89
C ARG A 152 10.66 2.51 4.94
N PHE A 153 9.61 1.75 4.71
CA PHE A 153 9.30 0.57 5.51
C PHE A 153 8.49 -0.43 4.70
N ARG A 154 8.60 -1.70 5.09
CA ARG A 154 7.82 -2.80 4.57
C ARG A 154 7.18 -3.55 5.71
N THR A 155 5.91 -3.84 5.57
CA THR A 155 5.11 -4.65 6.50
C THR A 155 4.73 -5.96 5.85
N ARG A 156 4.47 -6.97 6.68
CA ARG A 156 3.92 -8.26 6.26
C ARG A 156 2.67 -8.56 7.05
N GLN A 157 1.66 -9.05 6.36
CA GLN A 157 0.41 -9.53 6.92
C GLN A 157 0.41 -11.06 7.02
N PRO A 158 -0.23 -11.65 8.04
CA PRO A 158 -0.44 -13.09 8.09
C PRO A 158 -1.27 -13.56 6.88
N LEU A 159 -0.79 -14.61 6.21
CA LEU A 159 -1.51 -15.19 5.09
C LEU A 159 -2.83 -15.81 5.57
N ARG A 160 -3.90 -15.54 4.84
CA ARG A 160 -5.22 -16.11 5.07
C ARG A 160 -5.34 -17.49 4.43
N GLN A 161 -6.31 -18.28 4.88
CA GLN A 161 -6.53 -19.65 4.36
C GLN A 161 -6.84 -19.70 2.86
N ALA A 162 -7.40 -18.64 2.29
CA ALA A 162 -7.70 -18.56 0.86
C ALA A 162 -6.44 -18.36 -0.01
N PHE A 163 -5.30 -17.99 0.57
CA PHE A 163 -4.08 -17.65 -0.17
C PHE A 163 -3.65 -18.75 -1.14
N GLU A 164 -3.57 -20.01 -0.68
CA GLU A 164 -3.07 -21.12 -1.50
C GLU A 164 -3.92 -21.38 -2.76
N THR A 165 -5.21 -21.04 -2.72
CA THR A 165 -6.14 -21.24 -3.84
C THR A 165 -6.30 -20.01 -4.70
N SER A 166 -6.41 -18.83 -4.10
CA SER A 166 -6.70 -17.59 -4.80
C SER A 166 -5.47 -16.95 -5.45
N GLN A 167 -4.29 -17.05 -4.82
CA GLN A 167 -3.07 -16.42 -5.35
C GLN A 167 -2.66 -16.95 -6.74
N PRO A 168 -2.64 -18.27 -7.01
CA PRO A 168 -2.33 -18.77 -8.36
C PRO A 168 -3.35 -18.31 -9.42
N LEU A 169 -4.63 -18.22 -9.05
CA LEU A 169 -5.69 -17.72 -9.95
C LEU A 169 -5.47 -16.23 -10.26
N MET A 170 -5.17 -15.41 -9.26
CA MET A 170 -4.87 -14.00 -9.45
C MET A 170 -3.65 -13.79 -10.35
N VAL A 171 -2.58 -14.54 -10.14
CA VAL A 171 -1.38 -14.48 -11.00
C VAL A 171 -1.73 -14.82 -12.45
N GLN A 172 -2.53 -15.86 -12.69
CA GLN A 172 -2.92 -16.24 -14.04
C GLN A 172 -3.78 -15.15 -14.71
N MET A 173 -4.81 -14.65 -14.01
CA MET A 173 -5.69 -13.60 -14.54
C MET A 173 -4.92 -12.31 -14.87
N VAL A 174 -3.95 -11.91 -14.02
CA VAL A 174 -3.10 -10.74 -14.29
C VAL A 174 -2.21 -10.99 -15.51
N LYS A 175 -1.60 -12.17 -15.64
CA LYS A 175 -0.79 -12.52 -16.83
C LYS A 175 -1.60 -12.42 -18.12
N ASP A 176 -2.79 -13.01 -18.13
CA ASP A 176 -3.68 -13.01 -19.31
C ASP A 176 -4.07 -11.58 -19.66
N ARG A 177 -4.43 -10.78 -18.67
CA ARG A 177 -4.79 -9.37 -18.86
C ARG A 177 -3.65 -8.53 -19.44
N LEU A 178 -2.44 -8.65 -18.87
CA LEU A 178 -1.27 -7.93 -19.35
C LEU A 178 -0.83 -8.37 -20.76
N ALA A 179 -1.12 -9.62 -21.15
CA ALA A 179 -0.87 -10.09 -22.49
C ALA A 179 -1.87 -9.50 -23.51
N ASP A 180 -3.13 -9.30 -23.10
CA ASP A 180 -4.17 -8.72 -23.96
C ASP A 180 -3.96 -7.21 -24.18
N ASP A 181 -3.52 -6.47 -23.15
CA ASP A 181 -3.26 -5.03 -23.26
C ASP A 181 -1.99 -4.69 -24.10
N ARG A 182 -1.20 -5.72 -24.52
CA ARG A 182 -0.03 -5.55 -25.42
C ARG A 182 -0.35 -5.76 -26.91
N LYS A 183 -1.55 -6.22 -27.24
CA LYS A 183 -2.02 -6.45 -28.62
C LYS A 183 -2.68 -5.19 -29.20
#